data_9f3d2a9c8768ad8694ec777890db7dd2
#
_entry.id   9f3d2a9c8768ad8694ec777890db7dd2
#
_cell.length_a   1.000
_cell.length_b   1.000
_cell.length_c   1.000
_cell.angle_alpha   90.00
_cell.angle_beta   90.00
_cell.angle_gamma   90.00
#
_symmetry.space_group_name_H-M   'P 1'
#
loop_
_entity.id
_entity.type
_entity.pdbx_description
1 polymer ?
#
loop_
_entity_poly.entity_id
_entity_poly.type
_entity_poly.pdbx_seq_one_letter_code
_entity_poly.pdbx_strand_id
1 'polypeptide(L)'
;MIEIYGRPTCGFCLRAKKLAERDGLQYEDKDITYEKYDTELNERFDGEVRTIPQIYWNDKYVGGYNELAEEIQNTRNYGDGEL
;
A
#
# COMPACT_ATOMS: atom_id res chain seq x y z
N MET A 1 -6.46 -8.19 -0.61
CA MET A 1 -6.58 -6.88 -1.30
C MET A 1 -5.59 -5.91 -0.71
N ILE A 2 -4.87 -5.22 -1.57
CA ILE A 2 -3.95 -4.17 -1.14
C ILE A 2 -4.73 -2.86 -1.02
N GLU A 3 -4.55 -2.14 0.07
CA GLU A 3 -5.20 -0.86 0.28
C GLU A 3 -4.12 0.20 0.33
N ILE A 4 -4.18 1.18 -0.57
CA ILE A 4 -3.16 2.21 -0.71
C ILE A 4 -3.77 3.57 -0.34
N TYR A 5 -3.39 4.08 0.82
CA TYR A 5 -3.84 5.39 1.27
C TYR A 5 -2.83 6.43 0.79
N GLY A 6 -3.29 7.36 -0.02
CA GLY A 6 -2.40 8.36 -0.57
C GLY A 6 -3.13 9.51 -1.20
N ARG A 7 -2.42 10.25 -2.04
CA ARG A 7 -2.97 11.40 -2.75
C ARG A 7 -2.70 11.28 -4.23
N PRO A 8 -3.54 11.91 -5.07
CA PRO A 8 -3.35 11.83 -6.52
C PRO A 8 -2.02 12.41 -6.99
N THR A 9 -1.49 13.38 -6.24
CA THR A 9 -0.24 14.06 -6.63
C THR A 9 1.01 13.38 -6.08
N CYS A 10 0.84 12.28 -5.39
CA CYS A 10 1.97 11.58 -4.75
C CYS A 10 2.61 10.61 -5.73
N GLY A 11 3.88 10.85 -6.07
CA GLY A 11 4.59 9.99 -7.02
C GLY A 11 4.76 8.57 -6.52
N PHE A 12 5.07 8.39 -5.24
CA PHE A 12 5.23 7.06 -4.68
C PHE A 12 3.89 6.32 -4.56
N CYS A 13 2.81 7.05 -4.34
CA CYS A 13 1.48 6.45 -4.36
C CYS A 13 1.16 5.87 -5.73
N LEU A 14 1.48 6.63 -6.77
CA LEU A 14 1.28 6.17 -8.14
C LEU A 14 2.15 4.96 -8.44
N ARG A 15 3.40 4.99 -7.99
CA ARG A 15 4.31 3.86 -8.19
C ARG A 15 3.81 2.60 -7.50
N ALA A 16 3.23 2.75 -6.31
CA ALA A 16 2.68 1.61 -5.58
C ALA A 16 1.53 0.97 -6.35
N LYS A 17 0.66 1.81 -6.91
CA LYS A 17 -0.45 1.32 -7.72
C LYS A 17 0.03 0.59 -8.97
N LYS A 18 1.00 1.17 -9.65
CA LYS A 18 1.56 0.55 -10.86
C LYS A 18 2.26 -0.76 -10.54
N LEU A 19 2.92 -0.82 -9.40
CA LEU A 19 3.58 -2.05 -8.97
C LEU A 19 2.56 -3.16 -8.75
N ALA A 20 1.46 -2.86 -8.08
CA ALA A 20 0.41 -3.84 -7.85
C ALA A 20 -0.19 -4.30 -9.19
N GLU A 21 -0.45 -3.37 -10.09
CA GLU A 21 -1.00 -3.68 -11.41
C GLU A 21 -0.05 -4.58 -12.21
N ARG A 22 1.24 -4.26 -12.18
CA ARG A 22 2.24 -5.03 -12.92
C ARG A 22 2.27 -6.49 -12.48
N ASP A 23 2.09 -6.72 -11.20
CA ASP A 23 2.13 -8.06 -10.65
C ASP A 23 0.76 -8.73 -10.58
N GLY A 24 -0.25 -8.12 -11.18
CA GLY A 24 -1.59 -8.69 -11.22
C GLY A 24 -2.31 -8.73 -9.89
N LEU A 25 -1.91 -7.86 -8.97
CA LEU A 25 -2.49 -7.82 -7.64
C LEU A 25 -3.61 -6.79 -7.59
N GLN A 26 -4.71 -7.17 -6.94
CA GLN A 26 -5.82 -6.26 -6.77
C GLN A 26 -5.50 -5.23 -5.69
N TYR A 27 -5.87 -3.99 -5.94
CA TYR A 27 -5.67 -2.94 -4.95
C TYR A 27 -6.83 -1.96 -4.96
N GLU A 28 -6.95 -1.24 -3.87
CA GLU A 28 -7.92 -0.18 -3.72
C GLU A 28 -7.18 1.12 -3.47
N ASP A 29 -7.48 2.13 -4.29
CA ASP A 29 -6.89 3.46 -4.17
C ASP A 29 -7.74 4.28 -3.21
N LYS A 30 -7.19 4.56 -2.03
CA LYS A 30 -7.93 5.31 -0.99
C LYS A 30 -7.32 6.69 -0.86
N ASP A 31 -7.93 7.64 -1.55
CA ASP A 31 -7.47 9.02 -1.61
C ASP A 31 -7.80 9.74 -0.31
N ILE A 32 -6.79 10.09 0.47
CA ILE A 32 -7.00 10.70 1.78
C ILE A 32 -7.37 12.20 1.71
N THR A 33 -7.46 12.75 0.51
CA THR A 33 -8.07 14.07 0.38
C THR A 33 -9.57 13.99 0.65
N TYR A 34 -10.14 12.79 0.57
CA TYR A 34 -11.51 12.54 0.99
C TYR A 34 -11.51 12.22 2.49
N GLU A 35 -12.35 12.95 3.22
CA GLU A 35 -12.38 12.83 4.68
C GLU A 35 -12.61 11.40 5.16
N LYS A 36 -13.45 10.65 4.47
CA LYS A 36 -13.74 9.28 4.92
C LYS A 36 -12.51 8.40 4.92
N TYR A 37 -11.63 8.55 3.94
CA TYR A 37 -10.41 7.76 3.88
C TYR A 37 -9.35 8.26 4.83
N ASP A 38 -9.30 9.57 5.02
CA ASP A 38 -8.39 10.16 5.99
C ASP A 38 -8.73 9.68 7.40
N THR A 39 -10.02 9.69 7.73
CA THR A 39 -10.50 9.20 9.02
C THR A 39 -10.20 7.72 9.19
N GLU A 40 -10.48 6.92 8.15
CA GLU A 40 -10.23 5.49 8.19
C GLU A 40 -8.76 5.19 8.45
N LEU A 41 -7.86 5.90 7.76
CA LEU A 41 -6.44 5.71 7.94
C LEU A 41 -6.00 6.08 9.36
N ASN A 42 -6.48 7.21 9.85
CA ASN A 42 -6.12 7.66 11.20
C ASN A 42 -6.58 6.68 12.27
N GLU A 43 -7.70 6.01 12.04
CA GLU A 43 -8.19 5.00 12.96
C GLU A 43 -7.37 3.72 12.93
N ARG A 44 -6.87 3.36 11.75
CA ARG A 44 -6.06 2.16 11.60
C ARG A 44 -4.61 2.38 12.02
N PHE A 45 -4.08 3.55 11.73
CA PHE A 45 -2.70 3.88 12.02
C PHE A 45 -2.61 4.54 13.38
N ASP A 46 -1.85 3.92 14.28
CA ASP A 46 -1.72 4.42 15.64
C ASP A 46 -0.77 5.61 15.64
N GLY A 47 -1.35 6.79 15.68
CA GLY A 47 -0.56 8.02 15.69
C GLY A 47 -0.83 8.87 14.48
N GLU A 48 -0.06 9.95 14.33
CA GLU A 48 -0.22 10.87 13.24
C GLU A 48 0.48 10.36 11.99
N VAL A 49 -0.26 10.32 10.87
CA VAL A 49 0.31 9.93 9.58
C VAL A 49 1.14 11.06 9.02
N ARG A 50 2.41 10.82 8.77
CA ARG A 50 3.33 11.85 8.27
C ARG A 50 3.80 11.61 6.85
N THR A 51 3.69 10.37 6.37
CA THR A 51 4.15 10.00 5.04
C THR A 51 3.10 9.24 4.29
N ILE A 52 3.14 9.32 2.97
CA ILE A 52 2.29 8.55 2.09
C ILE A 52 3.17 7.98 0.96
N PRO A 53 2.78 6.86 0.40
CA PRO A 53 1.57 6.08 0.70
C PRO A 53 1.68 5.33 2.03
N GLN A 54 0.52 5.04 2.63
CA GLN A 54 0.42 4.11 3.76
C GLN A 54 -0.36 2.92 3.24
N ILE A 55 0.24 1.74 3.31
CA ILE A 55 -0.28 0.57 2.60
C ILE A 55 -0.58 -0.55 3.57
N TYR A 56 -1.76 -1.16 3.38
CA TYR A 56 -2.18 -2.37 4.08
C TYR A 56 -2.40 -3.46 3.05
N TRP A 57 -2.10 -4.68 3.41
CA TRP A 57 -2.33 -5.84 2.55
C TRP A 57 -3.01 -6.92 3.37
N ASN A 58 -4.26 -7.22 3.02
CA ASN A 58 -5.09 -8.16 3.76
C ASN A 58 -5.13 -7.79 5.24
N ASP A 59 -5.40 -6.51 5.50
CA ASP A 59 -5.53 -5.92 6.82
C ASP A 59 -4.24 -5.87 7.64
N LYS A 60 -3.11 -6.24 7.04
CA LYS A 60 -1.82 -6.16 7.68
C LYS A 60 -1.09 -4.92 7.20
N TYR A 61 -0.55 -4.14 8.14
CA TYR A 61 0.22 -2.95 7.77
C TYR A 61 1.52 -3.34 7.08
N VAL A 62 1.76 -2.75 5.92
CA VAL A 62 2.95 -3.00 5.13
C VAL A 62 3.93 -1.83 5.25
N GLY A 63 3.44 -0.61 5.12
CA GLY A 63 4.28 0.58 5.15
C GLY A 63 4.12 1.40 3.89
N GLY A 64 5.23 1.84 3.31
CA GLY A 64 5.23 2.66 2.11
C GLY A 64 5.54 1.85 0.86
N TYR A 65 5.96 2.57 -0.19
CA TYR A 65 6.25 1.94 -1.48
C TYR A 65 7.37 0.91 -1.37
N ASN A 66 8.48 1.28 -0.71
CA ASN A 66 9.63 0.37 -0.62
C ASN A 66 9.25 -0.90 0.14
N GLU A 67 8.48 -0.76 1.19
CA GLU A 67 8.04 -1.90 1.98
C GLU A 67 7.10 -2.79 1.19
N LEU A 68 6.23 -2.17 0.36
CA LEU A 68 5.35 -2.96 -0.51
C LEU A 68 6.14 -3.74 -1.54
N ALA A 69 7.12 -3.08 -2.16
CA ALA A 69 7.97 -3.72 -3.17
C ALA A 69 8.70 -4.91 -2.56
N GLU A 70 9.23 -4.74 -1.35
CA GLU A 70 9.91 -5.80 -0.64
C GLU A 70 8.97 -6.95 -0.30
N GLU A 71 7.76 -6.62 0.16
CA GLU A 71 6.78 -7.64 0.52
C GLU A 71 6.36 -8.47 -0.70
N ILE A 72 6.15 -7.81 -1.82
CA ILE A 72 5.83 -8.51 -3.07
C ILE A 72 6.98 -9.41 -3.47
N GLN A 73 8.20 -8.89 -3.39
CA GLN A 73 9.40 -9.65 -3.75
C GLN A 73 9.54 -10.87 -2.85
N ASN A 74 9.34 -10.70 -1.55
CA ASN A 74 9.43 -11.81 -0.60
C ASN A 74 8.39 -12.87 -0.87
N THR A 75 7.17 -12.45 -1.20
CA THR A 75 6.09 -13.37 -1.52
C THR A 75 6.44 -14.20 -2.75
N ARG A 76 7.00 -13.56 -3.77
CA ARG A 76 7.41 -14.27 -4.99
C ARG A 76 8.57 -15.21 -4.72
N ASN A 77 9.57 -14.73 -3.98
CA ASN A 77 10.72 -15.53 -3.65
C ASN A 77 10.35 -16.74 -2.83
N TYR A 78 9.39 -16.55 -1.94
CA TYR A 78 8.92 -17.66 -1.12
C TYR A 78 8.31 -18.76 -2.00
N GLY A 79 7.52 -18.35 -2.99
CA GLY A 79 6.94 -19.31 -3.93
C GLY A 79 7.98 -19.97 -4.81
N ASP A 80 8.97 -19.21 -5.25
CA ASP A 80 10.01 -19.71 -6.13
C ASP A 80 11.11 -20.43 -5.36
N GLY A 81 11.37 -19.99 -4.15
CA GLY A 81 12.46 -20.50 -3.35
C GLY A 81 12.32 -21.96 -2.97
N GLU A 82 11.12 -22.45 -3.08
CA GLU A 82 10.86 -23.85 -2.79
C GLU A 82 11.36 -24.77 -3.89
N LEU A 83 11.64 -24.19 -4.99
CA LEU A 83 12.12 -24.96 -6.13
C LEU A 83 13.64 -25.14 -6.06
#